data_9132043f1fd7842570f70dc7b0b6fb0e
#
_entry.id   9132043f1fd7842570f70dc7b0b6fb0e
#
_cell.length_a   1.000
_cell.length_b   1.000
_cell.length_c   1.000
_cell.angle_alpha   90.00
_cell.angle_beta   90.00
_cell.angle_gamma   90.00
#
_symmetry.space_group_name_H-M   'P 1'
#
loop_
_entity.id
_entity.type
_entity.pdbx_description
1 polymer ?
#
loop_
_entity_poly.entity_id
_entity_poly.type
_entity_poly.pdbx_seq_one_letter_code
_entity_poly.pdbx_strand_id
1 'polypeptide(L)'
;NDVYPPLQPALDALQSDSEVIVTQHAGYITFEPVGEQPTTGFVFVPGGRVDYRVYSPVLKQIAAQGYFVAAVKVRINLAFFDINAPERVISQYPNIEHWAVGGHSLGGVASSSYISQHLDELDGAVFWASYPSDDALKNTPLKALLVYGTNDMVGSTPYTDTTLLSKFPANTQIVPIAGGNHAQFGSYGPQAGDRAATISAEEQWAQATAATVLFLDSL
;
A
#
# COMPACT_ATOMS: atom_id res chain seq x y z
N ASN A 1 -3.78 18.16 -15.96
CA ASN A 1 -4.00 17.04 -15.02
C ASN A 1 -2.68 16.32 -14.82
N ASP A 2 -1.82 16.91 -14.01
CA ASP A 2 -0.47 16.37 -13.83
C ASP A 2 -0.55 15.13 -12.92
N VAL A 3 -0.14 14.00 -13.45
CA VAL A 3 0.07 12.75 -12.73
C VAL A 3 1.51 12.74 -12.26
N TYR A 4 1.76 12.40 -11.01
CA TYR A 4 3.11 12.21 -10.48
C TYR A 4 3.77 10.99 -11.14
N PRO A 5 4.81 11.17 -11.99
CA PRO A 5 5.45 10.08 -12.71
C PRO A 5 6.50 9.35 -11.84
N PRO A 6 6.87 8.11 -12.20
CA PRO A 6 7.95 7.41 -11.53
C PRO A 6 9.31 8.10 -11.77
N LEU A 7 10.10 8.23 -10.71
CA LEU A 7 11.51 8.61 -10.77
C LEU A 7 12.39 7.37 -11.04
N GLN A 8 13.69 7.60 -11.27
CA GLN A 8 14.62 6.54 -11.65
C GLN A 8 14.63 5.34 -10.69
N PRO A 9 14.64 5.49 -9.35
CA PRO A 9 14.59 4.33 -8.45
C PRO A 9 13.34 3.45 -8.64
N ALA A 10 12.18 4.05 -8.99
CA ALA A 10 10.98 3.28 -9.30
C ALA A 10 11.12 2.51 -10.62
N LEU A 11 11.73 3.11 -11.63
CA LEU A 11 11.96 2.46 -12.93
C LEU A 11 12.98 1.31 -12.81
N ASP A 12 14.02 1.48 -12.02
CA ASP A 12 15.03 0.46 -11.77
C ASP A 12 14.42 -0.74 -11.00
N ALA A 13 13.54 -0.48 -10.04
CA ALA A 13 12.85 -1.53 -9.29
C ALA A 13 11.85 -2.36 -10.11
N LEU A 14 11.50 -1.92 -11.33
CA LEU A 14 10.70 -2.71 -12.28
C LEU A 14 11.49 -3.81 -13.00
N GLN A 15 12.79 -3.91 -12.77
CA GLN A 15 13.60 -5.00 -13.29
C GLN A 15 13.63 -6.16 -12.31
N SER A 16 13.49 -7.40 -12.82
CA SER A 16 13.72 -8.60 -12.02
C SER A 16 15.19 -8.71 -11.61
N ASP A 17 15.45 -9.36 -10.47
CA ASP A 17 16.79 -9.67 -9.99
C ASP A 17 16.88 -11.10 -9.41
N SER A 18 17.89 -11.38 -8.61
CA SER A 18 18.07 -12.71 -7.99
C SER A 18 17.08 -13.03 -6.87
N GLU A 19 16.36 -12.03 -6.34
CA GLU A 19 15.46 -12.18 -5.20
C GLU A 19 13.98 -12.06 -5.61
N VAL A 20 13.68 -11.23 -6.63
CA VAL A 20 12.30 -10.91 -7.02
C VAL A 20 12.13 -10.95 -8.53
N ILE A 21 11.13 -11.69 -9.00
CA ILE A 21 10.64 -11.66 -10.37
C ILE A 21 9.59 -10.56 -10.47
N VAL A 22 9.79 -9.63 -11.39
CA VAL A 22 8.84 -8.53 -11.64
C VAL A 22 8.17 -8.75 -13.00
N THR A 23 6.84 -8.84 -13.01
CA THR A 23 6.05 -9.01 -14.24
C THR A 23 5.09 -7.86 -14.42
N GLN A 24 5.16 -7.18 -15.56
CA GLN A 24 4.24 -6.10 -15.92
C GLN A 24 3.07 -6.65 -16.74
N HIS A 25 1.86 -6.56 -16.20
CA HIS A 25 0.60 -6.90 -16.86
C HIS A 25 -0.12 -5.66 -17.37
N ALA A 26 -1.14 -5.82 -18.18
CA ALA A 26 -1.89 -4.68 -18.74
C ALA A 26 -2.57 -3.80 -17.66
N GLY A 27 -2.93 -4.37 -16.51
CA GLY A 27 -3.68 -3.71 -15.44
C GLY A 27 -3.02 -3.69 -14.06
N TYR A 28 -1.84 -4.29 -13.90
CA TYR A 28 -1.11 -4.37 -12.64
C TYR A 28 0.34 -4.81 -12.87
N ILE A 29 1.16 -4.72 -11.82
CA ILE A 29 2.51 -5.29 -11.79
C ILE A 29 2.55 -6.28 -10.64
N THR A 30 3.18 -7.45 -10.85
CA THR A 30 3.50 -8.39 -9.77
C THR A 30 4.97 -8.34 -9.41
N PHE A 31 5.24 -8.55 -8.13
CA PHE A 31 6.55 -8.77 -7.54
C PHE A 31 6.46 -10.11 -6.81
N GLU A 32 7.18 -11.12 -7.29
CA GLU A 32 7.12 -12.49 -6.81
C GLU A 32 8.48 -12.91 -6.29
N PRO A 33 8.60 -13.43 -5.06
CA PRO A 33 9.89 -13.88 -4.54
C PRO A 33 10.43 -15.04 -5.37
N VAL A 34 11.75 -15.09 -5.55
CA VAL A 34 12.42 -16.24 -6.16
C VAL A 34 12.53 -17.36 -5.14
N GLY A 35 12.10 -18.58 -5.48
CA GLY A 35 12.20 -19.74 -4.61
C GLY A 35 10.85 -20.35 -4.25
N GLU A 36 10.52 -20.45 -2.97
CA GLU A 36 9.25 -21.04 -2.50
C GLU A 36 8.07 -20.17 -2.92
N GLN A 37 6.96 -20.83 -3.26
CA GLN A 37 5.74 -20.10 -3.63
C GLN A 37 5.11 -19.47 -2.39
N PRO A 38 4.81 -18.15 -2.41
CA PRO A 38 4.16 -17.48 -1.30
C PRO A 38 2.73 -17.95 -1.12
N THR A 39 2.30 -18.08 0.12
CA THR A 39 0.90 -18.34 0.50
C THR A 39 0.18 -17.06 0.92
N THR A 40 0.90 -15.98 1.18
CA THR A 40 0.35 -14.67 1.55
C THR A 40 0.60 -13.64 0.45
N GLY A 41 -0.45 -12.92 0.07
CA GLY A 41 -0.43 -11.88 -0.96
C GLY A 41 -0.85 -10.51 -0.44
N PHE A 42 -0.24 -9.48 -1.01
CA PHE A 42 -0.58 -8.09 -0.75
C PHE A 42 -0.90 -7.34 -2.05
N VAL A 43 -2.14 -6.87 -2.18
CA VAL A 43 -2.56 -6.03 -3.32
C VAL A 43 -2.57 -4.57 -2.91
N PHE A 44 -1.77 -3.77 -3.60
CA PHE A 44 -1.55 -2.36 -3.32
C PHE A 44 -2.26 -1.45 -4.32
N VAL A 45 -2.99 -0.46 -3.82
CA VAL A 45 -3.72 0.55 -4.59
C VAL A 45 -3.00 1.91 -4.49
N PRO A 46 -2.66 2.54 -5.62
CA PRO A 46 -1.88 3.78 -5.65
C PRO A 46 -2.67 4.99 -5.15
N GLY A 47 -1.95 6.01 -4.69
CA GLY A 47 -2.50 7.31 -4.33
C GLY A 47 -3.13 8.05 -5.50
N GLY A 48 -3.96 9.03 -5.19
CA GLY A 48 -4.63 9.84 -6.21
C GLY A 48 -3.66 10.64 -7.07
N ARG A 49 -3.81 10.56 -8.41
CA ARG A 49 -2.96 11.22 -9.40
C ARG A 49 -1.49 10.78 -9.33
N VAL A 50 -1.23 9.59 -8.82
CA VAL A 50 0.11 9.00 -8.73
C VAL A 50 0.17 7.78 -9.65
N ASP A 51 1.23 7.67 -10.43
CA ASP A 51 1.47 6.49 -11.25
C ASP A 51 1.77 5.28 -10.34
N TYR A 52 1.06 4.18 -10.52
CA TYR A 52 1.18 2.99 -9.67
C TYR A 52 2.60 2.41 -9.61
N ARG A 53 3.44 2.67 -10.61
CA ARG A 53 4.83 2.22 -10.69
C ARG A 53 5.76 2.90 -9.67
N VAL A 54 5.37 4.06 -9.14
CA VAL A 54 6.22 4.80 -8.19
C VAL A 54 6.47 4.03 -6.89
N TYR A 55 5.61 3.07 -6.56
CA TYR A 55 5.70 2.26 -5.35
C TYR A 55 6.59 1.02 -5.52
N SER A 56 7.11 0.77 -6.73
CA SER A 56 7.91 -0.41 -7.04
C SER A 56 9.09 -0.65 -6.08
N PRO A 57 9.85 0.37 -5.61
CA PRO A 57 10.96 0.13 -4.69
C PRO A 57 10.53 -0.55 -3.39
N VAL A 58 9.51 0.00 -2.73
CA VAL A 58 9.04 -0.52 -1.45
C VAL A 58 8.27 -1.84 -1.60
N LEU A 59 7.47 -1.99 -2.66
CA LEU A 59 6.72 -3.23 -2.92
C LEU A 59 7.66 -4.39 -3.28
N LYS A 60 8.72 -4.13 -4.03
CA LYS A 60 9.75 -5.11 -4.32
C LYS A 60 10.51 -5.56 -3.06
N GLN A 61 10.80 -4.64 -2.12
CA GLN A 61 11.39 -4.98 -0.84
C GLN A 61 10.49 -5.91 0.00
N ILE A 62 9.17 -5.70 -0.02
CA ILE A 62 8.21 -6.60 0.65
C ILE A 62 8.23 -7.98 -0.01
N ALA A 63 8.22 -8.04 -1.35
CA ALA A 63 8.25 -9.30 -2.08
C ALA A 63 9.54 -10.09 -1.81
N ALA A 64 10.69 -9.42 -1.67
CA ALA A 64 11.97 -10.05 -1.31
C ALA A 64 11.93 -10.73 0.08
N GLN A 65 10.93 -10.43 0.92
CA GLN A 65 10.72 -11.10 2.21
C GLN A 65 9.81 -12.34 2.11
N GLY A 66 9.46 -12.78 0.90
CA GLY A 66 8.73 -14.02 0.68
C GLY A 66 7.22 -13.87 0.39
N TYR A 67 6.75 -12.65 0.11
CA TYR A 67 5.33 -12.36 -0.16
C TYR A 67 5.05 -12.18 -1.65
N PHE A 68 3.87 -12.61 -2.09
CA PHE A 68 3.33 -12.15 -3.36
C PHE A 68 2.84 -10.71 -3.22
N VAL A 69 3.32 -9.81 -4.05
CA VAL A 69 2.90 -8.40 -4.00
C VAL A 69 2.45 -7.93 -5.38
N ALA A 70 1.36 -7.20 -5.44
CA ALA A 70 0.90 -6.60 -6.69
C ALA A 70 0.51 -5.14 -6.53
N ALA A 71 0.91 -4.29 -7.48
CA ALA A 71 0.45 -2.91 -7.59
C ALA A 71 -0.58 -2.78 -8.72
N VAL A 72 -1.80 -2.38 -8.41
CA VAL A 72 -2.84 -2.23 -9.44
C VAL A 72 -2.78 -0.87 -10.12
N LYS A 73 -2.98 -0.88 -11.46
CA LYS A 73 -3.22 0.32 -12.24
C LYS A 73 -4.71 0.69 -12.11
N VAL A 74 -5.01 1.89 -11.66
CA VAL A 74 -6.40 2.36 -11.53
C VAL A 74 -6.78 3.32 -12.64
N ARG A 75 -8.07 3.38 -12.98
CA ARG A 75 -8.58 4.26 -14.04
C ARG A 75 -8.25 5.71 -13.75
N ILE A 76 -7.74 6.42 -14.75
CA ILE A 76 -7.35 7.84 -14.69
C ILE A 76 -6.52 8.23 -13.46
N ASN A 77 -5.78 7.27 -12.88
CA ASN A 77 -5.01 7.41 -11.64
C ASN A 77 -5.84 7.90 -10.44
N LEU A 78 -7.11 7.48 -10.36
CA LEU A 78 -8.03 7.76 -9.27
C LEU A 78 -8.79 6.49 -8.88
N ALA A 79 -8.43 5.89 -7.76
CA ALA A 79 -8.93 4.59 -7.32
C ALA A 79 -10.46 4.53 -7.11
N PHE A 80 -11.10 5.66 -6.79
CA PHE A 80 -12.57 5.74 -6.65
C PHE A 80 -13.34 5.43 -7.94
N PHE A 81 -12.69 5.53 -9.10
CA PHE A 81 -13.30 5.11 -10.37
C PHE A 81 -13.00 3.65 -10.73
N ASP A 82 -12.36 2.91 -9.81
CA ASP A 82 -11.89 1.54 -10.06
C ASP A 82 -11.78 0.74 -8.75
N ILE A 83 -12.81 0.81 -7.91
CA ILE A 83 -12.85 0.21 -6.56
C ILE A 83 -12.48 -1.28 -6.60
N ASN A 84 -12.94 -2.02 -7.62
CA ASN A 84 -12.70 -3.45 -7.77
C ASN A 84 -11.35 -3.78 -8.45
N ALA A 85 -10.41 -2.82 -8.50
CA ALA A 85 -9.10 -3.08 -9.07
C ALA A 85 -8.34 -4.26 -8.41
N PRO A 86 -8.41 -4.49 -7.08
CA PRO A 86 -7.76 -5.63 -6.44
C PRO A 86 -8.24 -6.98 -6.96
N GLU A 87 -9.51 -7.13 -7.31
CA GLU A 87 -10.11 -8.36 -7.84
C GLU A 87 -9.38 -8.88 -9.09
N ARG A 88 -8.85 -7.97 -9.93
CA ARG A 88 -8.08 -8.36 -11.13
C ARG A 88 -6.82 -9.13 -10.82
N VAL A 89 -6.32 -9.03 -9.60
CA VAL A 89 -5.16 -9.78 -9.12
C VAL A 89 -5.64 -11.01 -8.39
N ILE A 90 -6.44 -10.86 -7.35
CA ILE A 90 -6.84 -11.93 -6.43
C ILE A 90 -7.43 -13.12 -7.20
N SER A 91 -8.31 -12.88 -8.17
CA SER A 91 -8.92 -13.94 -8.99
C SER A 91 -7.94 -14.73 -9.89
N GLN A 92 -6.74 -14.20 -10.15
CA GLN A 92 -5.74 -14.86 -11.01
C GLN A 92 -4.74 -15.72 -10.22
N TYR A 93 -4.71 -15.58 -8.88
CA TYR A 93 -3.73 -16.26 -8.02
C TYR A 93 -4.40 -17.14 -6.95
N PRO A 94 -5.13 -18.19 -7.34
CA PRO A 94 -5.91 -19.03 -6.43
C PRO A 94 -5.06 -19.84 -5.44
N ASN A 95 -3.74 -19.88 -5.63
CA ASN A 95 -2.80 -20.57 -4.73
C ASN A 95 -2.37 -19.70 -3.55
N ILE A 96 -2.70 -18.41 -3.56
CA ILE A 96 -2.49 -17.52 -2.41
C ILE A 96 -3.65 -17.74 -1.43
N GLU A 97 -3.33 -18.11 -0.21
CA GLU A 97 -4.30 -18.51 0.82
C GLU A 97 -4.75 -17.33 1.68
N HIS A 98 -3.83 -16.36 1.92
CA HIS A 98 -4.06 -15.21 2.76
C HIS A 98 -3.89 -13.92 1.97
N TRP A 99 -4.90 -13.05 2.00
CA TRP A 99 -4.86 -11.79 1.28
C TRP A 99 -4.94 -10.56 2.17
N ALA A 100 -4.02 -9.65 1.97
CA ALA A 100 -4.14 -8.26 2.41
C ALA A 100 -4.37 -7.33 1.23
N VAL A 101 -5.24 -6.35 1.41
CA VAL A 101 -5.47 -5.27 0.46
C VAL A 101 -5.22 -3.93 1.14
N GLY A 102 -4.66 -2.99 0.41
CA GLY A 102 -4.44 -1.67 0.99
C GLY A 102 -3.89 -0.68 -0.02
N GLY A 103 -3.38 0.44 0.46
CA GLY A 103 -2.84 1.44 -0.43
C GLY A 103 -2.37 2.70 0.27
N HIS A 104 -1.88 3.62 -0.54
CA HIS A 104 -1.37 4.92 -0.10
C HIS A 104 -2.41 6.01 -0.31
N SER A 105 -2.54 6.92 0.67
CA SER A 105 -3.34 8.13 0.51
C SER A 105 -4.77 7.80 0.01
N LEU A 106 -5.23 8.44 -1.05
CA LEU A 106 -6.54 8.21 -1.67
C LEU A 106 -6.74 6.73 -2.08
N GLY A 107 -5.67 6.00 -2.40
CA GLY A 107 -5.74 4.58 -2.72
C GLY A 107 -6.15 3.72 -1.54
N GLY A 108 -5.61 4.00 -0.35
CA GLY A 108 -6.04 3.30 0.88
C GLY A 108 -7.48 3.65 1.27
N VAL A 109 -7.89 4.93 1.12
CA VAL A 109 -9.29 5.32 1.33
C VAL A 109 -10.23 4.55 0.39
N ALA A 110 -9.88 4.45 -0.89
CA ALA A 110 -10.67 3.69 -1.87
C ALA A 110 -10.66 2.18 -1.59
N SER A 111 -9.52 1.64 -1.15
CA SER A 111 -9.39 0.22 -0.79
C SER A 111 -10.34 -0.16 0.35
N SER A 112 -10.60 0.74 1.31
CA SER A 112 -11.53 0.42 2.41
C SER A 112 -12.93 0.07 1.93
N SER A 113 -13.38 0.66 0.81
CA SER A 113 -14.66 0.32 0.19
C SER A 113 -14.66 -1.06 -0.46
N TYR A 114 -13.55 -1.47 -1.09
CA TYR A 114 -13.38 -2.85 -1.58
C TYR A 114 -13.34 -3.83 -0.42
N ILE A 115 -12.49 -3.58 0.57
CA ILE A 115 -12.29 -4.43 1.74
C ILE A 115 -13.60 -4.69 2.48
N SER A 116 -14.42 -3.66 2.69
CA SER A 116 -15.71 -3.81 3.40
C SER A 116 -16.72 -4.70 2.68
N GLN A 117 -16.55 -4.91 1.38
CA GLN A 117 -17.41 -5.79 0.56
C GLN A 117 -16.87 -7.21 0.44
N HIS A 118 -15.61 -7.47 0.88
CA HIS A 118 -14.91 -8.74 0.73
C HIS A 118 -14.29 -9.23 2.05
N LEU A 119 -14.95 -8.97 3.19
CA LEU A 119 -14.43 -9.30 4.52
C LEU A 119 -14.22 -10.81 4.74
N ASP A 120 -14.96 -11.66 4.04
CA ASP A 120 -14.83 -13.12 4.13
C ASP A 120 -13.68 -13.68 3.28
N GLU A 121 -13.07 -12.85 2.43
CA GLU A 121 -12.01 -13.24 1.49
C GLU A 121 -10.66 -12.63 1.87
N LEU A 122 -10.64 -11.66 2.81
CA LEU A 122 -9.47 -10.89 3.15
C LEU A 122 -9.10 -11.05 4.63
N ASP A 123 -7.80 -11.26 4.88
CA ASP A 123 -7.25 -11.42 6.23
C ASP A 123 -6.73 -10.09 6.79
N GLY A 124 -6.39 -9.13 5.93
CA GLY A 124 -5.77 -7.90 6.38
C GLY A 124 -6.02 -6.66 5.52
N ALA A 125 -5.94 -5.48 6.16
CA ALA A 125 -6.01 -4.17 5.53
C ALA A 125 -4.75 -3.34 5.84
N VAL A 126 -4.13 -2.72 4.81
CA VAL A 126 -2.91 -1.92 4.97
C VAL A 126 -3.15 -0.49 4.49
N PHE A 127 -2.92 0.48 5.37
CA PHE A 127 -3.10 1.90 5.10
C PHE A 127 -1.75 2.63 5.23
N TRP A 128 -1.18 3.05 4.12
CA TRP A 128 -0.01 3.93 4.13
C TRP A 128 -0.45 5.38 3.95
N ALA A 129 -0.19 6.21 4.97
CA ALA A 129 -0.64 7.60 4.97
C ALA A 129 -2.12 7.74 4.55
N SER A 130 -2.97 6.89 5.11
CA SER A 130 -4.37 6.73 4.71
C SER A 130 -5.26 6.23 5.86
N TYR A 131 -6.55 6.12 5.62
CA TYR A 131 -7.54 5.70 6.61
C TYR A 131 -8.81 5.17 5.93
N PRO A 132 -9.68 4.41 6.65
CA PRO A 132 -10.97 3.97 6.13
C PRO A 132 -11.88 5.15 5.79
N SER A 133 -12.61 5.07 4.67
CA SER A 133 -13.56 6.12 4.21
C SER A 133 -14.66 6.41 5.22
N ASP A 134 -15.14 5.37 5.89
CA ASP A 134 -16.27 5.39 6.82
C ASP A 134 -16.08 4.37 7.96
N ASP A 135 -17.13 4.08 8.70
CA ASP A 135 -17.12 3.17 9.85
C ASP A 135 -17.29 1.68 9.48
N ALA A 136 -17.28 1.31 8.20
CA ALA A 136 -17.59 -0.06 7.75
C ALA A 136 -16.60 -1.10 8.28
N LEU A 137 -15.35 -0.73 8.55
CA LEU A 137 -14.32 -1.62 9.09
C LEU A 137 -14.25 -1.64 10.63
N LYS A 138 -14.84 -0.65 11.30
CA LYS A 138 -14.68 -0.38 12.74
C LYS A 138 -14.96 -1.57 13.65
N ASN A 139 -16.00 -2.33 13.36
CA ASN A 139 -16.47 -3.43 14.22
C ASN A 139 -16.20 -4.80 13.58
N THR A 140 -15.29 -4.88 12.62
CA THR A 140 -14.90 -6.13 11.99
C THR A 140 -13.75 -6.80 12.73
N PRO A 141 -13.59 -8.13 12.63
CA PRO A 141 -12.45 -8.85 13.17
C PRO A 141 -11.18 -8.69 12.30
N LEU A 142 -11.29 -8.00 11.15
CA LEU A 142 -10.20 -7.82 10.20
C LEU A 142 -8.97 -7.21 10.88
N LYS A 143 -7.79 -7.76 10.62
CA LYS A 143 -6.54 -7.14 11.05
C LYS A 143 -6.24 -5.91 10.20
N ALA A 144 -5.70 -4.87 10.80
CA ALA A 144 -5.34 -3.66 10.05
C ALA A 144 -3.99 -3.08 10.49
N LEU A 145 -3.32 -2.45 9.54
CA LEU A 145 -2.07 -1.72 9.74
C LEU A 145 -2.22 -0.29 9.21
N LEU A 146 -1.88 0.69 10.04
CA LEU A 146 -1.69 2.08 9.65
C LEU A 146 -0.20 2.43 9.76
N VAL A 147 0.43 2.84 8.65
CA VAL A 147 1.79 3.39 8.61
C VAL A 147 1.72 4.82 8.12
N TYR A 148 2.33 5.76 8.83
CA TYR A 148 2.34 7.17 8.41
C TYR A 148 3.65 7.88 8.78
N GLY A 149 4.04 8.88 8.01
CA GLY A 149 5.17 9.74 8.33
C GLY A 149 4.78 10.83 9.34
N THR A 150 5.62 11.10 10.34
CA THR A 150 5.32 12.15 11.35
C THR A 150 5.39 13.58 10.78
N ASN A 151 6.00 13.75 9.60
CA ASN A 151 6.04 15.00 8.86
C ASN A 151 4.97 15.10 7.76
N ASP A 152 4.07 14.09 7.64
CA ASP A 152 2.96 14.14 6.70
C ASP A 152 2.02 15.31 7.01
N MET A 153 1.82 16.19 6.02
CA MET A 153 0.93 17.36 6.11
C MET A 153 -0.08 17.38 4.96
N VAL A 154 -0.18 16.29 4.20
CA VAL A 154 -1.19 16.14 3.15
C VAL A 154 -2.52 15.75 3.78
N GLY A 155 -3.45 16.66 3.75
CA GLY A 155 -4.73 16.50 4.45
C GLY A 155 -4.82 17.39 5.71
N SER A 156 -6.03 17.55 6.22
CA SER A 156 -6.31 18.44 7.35
C SER A 156 -6.37 17.75 8.71
N THR A 157 -6.46 16.40 8.72
CA THR A 157 -6.67 15.62 9.94
C THR A 157 -5.42 14.79 10.26
N PRO A 158 -4.80 14.99 11.43
CA PRO A 158 -3.65 14.17 11.84
C PRO A 158 -4.03 12.69 12.00
N TYR A 159 -3.10 11.77 11.71
CA TYR A 159 -3.30 10.33 11.93
C TYR A 159 -3.43 9.93 13.41
N THR A 160 -3.21 10.86 14.32
CA THR A 160 -3.44 10.70 15.78
C THR A 160 -4.83 11.16 16.22
N ASP A 161 -5.65 11.69 15.30
CA ASP A 161 -7.01 12.14 15.61
C ASP A 161 -7.90 10.96 15.98
N THR A 162 -8.57 11.06 17.11
CA THR A 162 -9.38 9.97 17.67
C THR A 162 -10.61 9.64 16.82
N THR A 163 -11.18 10.63 16.12
CA THR A 163 -12.31 10.41 15.21
C THR A 163 -11.86 9.65 13.98
N LEU A 164 -10.68 9.99 13.44
CA LEU A 164 -10.08 9.23 12.35
C LEU A 164 -9.77 7.80 12.77
N LEU A 165 -9.10 7.63 13.91
CA LEU A 165 -8.72 6.31 14.42
C LEU A 165 -9.92 5.45 14.80
N SER A 166 -11.04 6.05 15.17
CA SER A 166 -12.26 5.30 15.51
C SER A 166 -12.91 4.58 14.33
N LYS A 167 -12.49 4.86 13.09
CA LYS A 167 -12.96 4.17 11.87
C LYS A 167 -12.28 2.83 11.64
N PHE A 168 -11.12 2.63 12.26
CA PHE A 168 -10.34 1.41 12.13
C PHE A 168 -10.87 0.27 13.00
N PRO A 169 -10.58 -0.99 12.66
CA PRO A 169 -10.74 -2.11 13.57
C PRO A 169 -10.01 -1.91 14.90
N ALA A 170 -10.54 -2.44 15.99
CA ALA A 170 -9.99 -2.23 17.34
C ALA A 170 -8.53 -2.70 17.50
N ASN A 171 -8.13 -3.72 16.72
CA ASN A 171 -6.79 -4.33 16.79
C ASN A 171 -5.82 -3.74 15.75
N THR A 172 -6.05 -2.54 15.27
CA THR A 172 -5.19 -1.90 14.27
C THR A 172 -3.80 -1.63 14.85
N GLN A 173 -2.78 -2.12 14.14
CA GLN A 173 -1.39 -1.76 14.42
C GLN A 173 -1.12 -0.36 13.84
N ILE A 174 -0.52 0.52 14.64
CA ILE A 174 -0.22 1.90 14.23
C ILE A 174 1.29 2.12 14.33
N VAL A 175 1.91 2.43 13.19
CA VAL A 175 3.37 2.59 13.07
C VAL A 175 3.70 3.99 12.52
N PRO A 176 4.06 4.95 13.39
CA PRO A 176 4.58 6.24 12.95
C PRO A 176 6.03 6.09 12.48
N ILE A 177 6.35 6.60 11.31
CA ILE A 177 7.72 6.73 10.79
C ILE A 177 8.24 8.12 11.17
N ALA A 178 9.13 8.18 12.14
CA ALA A 178 9.70 9.44 12.62
C ALA A 178 10.47 10.16 11.51
N GLY A 179 10.11 11.41 11.21
CA GLY A 179 10.73 12.21 10.17
C GLY A 179 10.30 11.88 8.73
N GLY A 180 9.53 10.82 8.53
CA GLY A 180 8.94 10.50 7.22
C GLY A 180 7.81 11.45 6.84
N ASN A 181 7.45 11.51 5.56
CA ASN A 181 6.38 12.35 5.05
C ASN A 181 5.41 11.56 4.14
N HIS A 182 4.43 12.26 3.57
CA HIS A 182 3.43 11.65 2.67
C HIS A 182 4.06 11.15 1.38
N ALA A 183 4.81 11.99 0.70
CA ALA A 183 5.30 11.71 -0.65
C ALA A 183 6.33 10.58 -0.71
N GLN A 184 7.13 10.39 0.32
CA GLN A 184 8.19 9.37 0.34
C GLN A 184 7.69 7.93 0.51
N PHE A 185 6.38 7.66 0.58
CA PHE A 185 5.88 6.29 0.39
C PHE A 185 6.06 5.79 -1.04
N GLY A 186 6.29 6.69 -2.01
CA GLY A 186 6.60 6.34 -3.39
C GLY A 186 7.78 7.14 -3.94
N SER A 187 8.34 6.70 -5.06
CA SER A 187 9.45 7.36 -5.76
C SER A 187 8.93 8.27 -6.88
N TYR A 188 8.35 9.44 -6.48
CA TYR A 188 7.77 10.44 -7.41
C TYR A 188 8.14 11.90 -7.08
N GLY A 189 8.95 12.11 -6.05
CA GLY A 189 9.40 13.44 -5.64
C GLY A 189 8.43 14.15 -4.69
N PRO A 190 8.67 15.46 -4.44
CA PRO A 190 7.86 16.23 -3.50
C PRO A 190 6.41 16.38 -3.95
N GLN A 191 5.48 16.36 -3.00
CA GLN A 191 4.06 16.61 -3.24
C GLN A 191 3.65 17.98 -2.68
N ALA A 192 2.82 18.69 -3.42
CA ALA A 192 2.30 19.98 -2.96
C ALA A 192 1.49 19.83 -1.66
N GLY A 193 1.78 20.68 -0.68
CA GLY A 193 1.14 20.65 0.63
C GLY A 193 1.80 19.73 1.66
N ASP A 194 2.75 18.87 1.23
CA ASP A 194 3.50 18.02 2.14
C ASP A 194 4.67 18.78 2.78
N ARG A 195 5.09 18.36 3.98
CA ARG A 195 6.30 18.85 4.62
C ARG A 195 7.51 18.02 4.16
N ALA A 196 8.68 18.65 4.07
CA ALA A 196 9.90 17.92 3.79
C ALA A 196 10.17 16.87 4.87
N ALA A 197 10.52 15.66 4.44
CA ALA A 197 11.00 14.62 5.34
C ALA A 197 12.37 15.00 5.94
N THR A 198 12.69 14.45 7.09
CA THR A 198 14.00 14.58 7.74
C THR A 198 14.82 13.30 7.66
N ILE A 199 14.25 12.27 7.05
CA ILE A 199 14.93 11.01 6.69
C ILE A 199 14.93 10.85 5.17
N SER A 200 15.76 9.96 4.64
CA SER A 200 15.77 9.64 3.21
C SER A 200 14.52 8.84 2.78
N ALA A 201 14.25 8.80 1.48
CA ALA A 201 13.17 7.98 0.95
C ALA A 201 13.44 6.49 1.18
N GLU A 202 14.69 6.06 1.03
CA GLU A 202 15.13 4.70 1.25
C GLU A 202 14.92 4.25 2.72
N GLU A 203 15.20 5.14 3.68
CA GLU A 203 14.93 4.88 5.10
C GLU A 203 13.43 4.75 5.37
N GLN A 204 12.60 5.59 4.74
CA GLN A 204 11.16 5.49 4.87
C GLN A 204 10.62 4.19 4.24
N TRP A 205 11.14 3.80 3.06
CA TRP A 205 10.77 2.54 2.42
C TRP A 205 11.14 1.33 3.28
N ALA A 206 12.35 1.32 3.85
CA ALA A 206 12.78 0.23 4.72
C ALA A 206 11.87 0.10 5.96
N GLN A 207 11.48 1.21 6.59
CA GLN A 207 10.57 1.20 7.73
C GLN A 207 9.14 0.78 7.36
N ALA A 208 8.62 1.26 6.22
CA ALA A 208 7.30 0.85 5.70
C ALA A 208 7.28 -0.64 5.32
N THR A 209 8.36 -1.13 4.69
CA THR A 209 8.56 -2.55 4.41
C THR A 209 8.53 -3.38 5.69
N ALA A 210 9.37 -3.03 6.67
CA ALA A 210 9.46 -3.78 7.92
C ALA A 210 8.12 -3.84 8.67
N ALA A 211 7.38 -2.73 8.74
CA ALA A 211 6.07 -2.68 9.36
C ALA A 211 5.05 -3.55 8.61
N THR A 212 5.08 -3.52 7.27
CA THR A 212 4.15 -4.28 6.45
C THR A 212 4.47 -5.79 6.50
N VAL A 213 5.73 -6.17 6.46
CA VAL A 213 6.16 -7.57 6.59
C VAL A 213 5.73 -8.14 7.95
N LEU A 214 6.03 -7.44 9.04
CA LEU A 214 5.60 -7.88 10.38
C LEU A 214 4.07 -8.03 10.50
N PHE A 215 3.32 -7.19 9.81
CA PHE A 215 1.87 -7.30 9.75
C PHE A 215 1.43 -8.53 8.94
N LEU A 216 2.01 -8.76 7.75
CA LEU A 216 1.70 -9.90 6.89
C LEU A 216 2.06 -11.24 7.58
N ASP A 217 3.14 -11.29 8.36
CA ASP A 217 3.51 -12.45 9.20
C ASP A 217 2.44 -12.81 10.24
N SER A 218 1.59 -11.86 10.58
CA SER A 218 0.54 -12.05 11.58
C SER A 218 -0.77 -12.59 11.00
N LEU A 219 -0.92 -12.61 9.65
CA LEU A 219 -2.15 -13.06 9.00
C LEU A 219 -2.24 -14.58 9.00
#